data_331f78ac3a082f85f22efbe7d9c9a3e8
#
_entry.id   331f78ac3a082f85f22efbe7d9c9a3e8
#
_cell.length_a   1.000
_cell.length_b   1.000
_cell.length_c   1.000
_cell.angle_alpha   90.00
_cell.angle_beta   90.00
_cell.angle_gamma   90.00
#
_symmetry.space_group_name_H-M   'P 1'
#
loop_
_entity.id
_entity.type
_entity.pdbx_description
1 polymer ?
#
loop_
_entity_poly.entity_id
_entity_poly.type
_entity_poly.pdbx_seq_one_letter_code
_entity_poly.pdbx_strand_id
1 'polypeptide(L)'
;MSSSLAVGQYAKAPPNASRSPCPVVNALANHGYLERSGKKIYKSDLNASMRHVGMSPLLGSVFAFPTYFEYQNPAKAHLRKPVSKWQRIWGIIKNPYSFFDFFGCWYPHQLDAMGNKYLNLDNLAAHGAIEHDISLSRRDVAQKEGNNAPQQDLIEEMLEYTHDGVWMTTEDLAAFIKARIARQLKDNPGLVYGPDQHQINCGQLALMMGCFGEKGENGPKIKVEYVRAIFQDERLPTKEGWTRRYWWTMGLSEFFSSVKKLVNDVGVKF
;
A
#
# COMPACT_ATOMS: atom_id res chain seq x y z
N MET A 1 -8.67 -33.98 9.91
CA MET A 1 -8.15 -33.46 8.65
C MET A 1 -8.64 -32.01 8.53
N SER A 2 -7.77 -31.03 8.69
CA SER A 2 -8.13 -29.62 8.48
C SER A 2 -8.36 -29.45 6.97
N SER A 3 -9.60 -29.23 6.56
CA SER A 3 -9.92 -28.87 5.17
C SER A 3 -9.19 -27.57 4.85
N SER A 4 -8.23 -27.62 3.93
CA SER A 4 -7.58 -26.39 3.44
C SER A 4 -8.64 -25.48 2.85
N LEU A 5 -8.76 -24.26 3.38
CA LEU A 5 -9.70 -23.26 2.86
C LEU A 5 -9.40 -23.00 1.38
N ALA A 6 -10.43 -22.98 0.56
CA ALA A 6 -10.30 -22.67 -0.87
C ALA A 6 -9.78 -21.25 -1.09
N VAL A 7 -9.09 -21.03 -2.21
CA VAL A 7 -8.68 -19.70 -2.66
C VAL A 7 -9.94 -18.85 -2.87
N GLY A 8 -9.90 -17.60 -2.40
CA GLY A 8 -11.05 -16.68 -2.39
C GLY A 8 -11.85 -16.69 -1.10
N GLN A 9 -11.80 -17.76 -0.31
CA GLN A 9 -12.45 -17.79 1.00
C GLN A 9 -11.65 -16.98 2.02
N TYR A 10 -12.36 -16.10 2.74
CA TYR A 10 -11.76 -15.32 3.82
C TYR A 10 -11.52 -16.18 5.06
N ALA A 11 -10.35 -16.01 5.65
CA ALA A 11 -10.04 -16.43 7.01
C ALA A 11 -9.14 -15.40 7.68
N LYS A 12 -9.31 -15.18 8.97
CA LYS A 12 -8.37 -14.36 9.75
C LYS A 12 -6.95 -14.92 9.64
N ALA A 13 -5.97 -14.01 9.77
CA ALA A 13 -4.57 -14.38 9.79
C ALA A 13 -4.30 -15.51 10.79
N PRO A 14 -3.61 -16.59 10.39
CA PRO A 14 -3.23 -17.63 11.33
C PRO A 14 -2.24 -17.09 12.39
N PRO A 15 -2.10 -17.77 13.54
CA PRO A 15 -1.10 -17.41 14.54
C PRO A 15 0.30 -17.29 13.90
N ASN A 16 1.08 -16.29 14.30
CA ASN A 16 2.43 -16.01 13.78
C ASN A 16 2.50 -15.72 12.26
N ALA A 17 1.39 -15.32 11.65
CA ALA A 17 1.41 -14.84 10.28
C ALA A 17 2.21 -13.54 10.17
N SER A 18 2.95 -13.41 9.07
CA SER A 18 3.55 -12.14 8.67
C SER A 18 2.49 -11.25 8.04
N ARG A 19 2.43 -9.97 8.42
CA ARG A 19 1.47 -8.99 7.88
C ARG A 19 2.18 -7.68 7.59
N SER A 20 1.68 -6.97 6.60
CA SER A 20 2.20 -5.70 6.13
C SER A 20 1.41 -4.51 6.71
N PRO A 21 1.92 -3.29 6.60
CA PRO A 21 1.11 -2.09 6.87
C PRO A 21 -0.05 -1.93 5.85
N CYS A 22 0.06 -2.53 4.66
CA CYS A 22 -0.94 -2.42 3.61
C CYS A 22 -2.13 -3.37 3.86
N PRO A 23 -3.34 -2.86 4.14
CA PRO A 23 -4.50 -3.71 4.44
C PRO A 23 -4.95 -4.54 3.25
N VAL A 24 -4.76 -4.04 2.02
CA VAL A 24 -5.15 -4.76 0.79
C VAL A 24 -4.27 -6.01 0.58
N VAL A 25 -2.97 -5.89 0.78
CA VAL A 25 -2.05 -7.05 0.67
C VAL A 25 -2.37 -8.09 1.75
N ASN A 26 -2.70 -7.64 2.97
CA ASN A 26 -3.14 -8.51 4.04
C ASN A 26 -4.47 -9.20 3.71
N ALA A 27 -5.43 -8.46 3.12
CA ALA A 27 -6.68 -9.04 2.64
C ALA A 27 -6.46 -10.11 1.57
N LEU A 28 -5.54 -9.89 0.62
CA LEU A 28 -5.18 -10.89 -0.38
C LEU A 28 -4.62 -12.18 0.24
N ALA A 29 -3.78 -12.07 1.28
CA ALA A 29 -3.30 -13.22 2.04
C ALA A 29 -4.44 -13.89 2.84
N ASN A 30 -5.32 -13.11 3.48
CA ASN A 30 -6.46 -13.62 4.24
C ASN A 30 -7.49 -14.34 3.36
N HIS A 31 -7.56 -14.00 2.06
CA HIS A 31 -8.37 -14.70 1.06
C HIS A 31 -7.61 -15.82 0.33
N GLY A 32 -6.33 -16.07 0.64
CA GLY A 32 -5.53 -17.13 0.02
C GLY A 32 -5.11 -16.85 -1.43
N TYR A 33 -5.18 -15.61 -1.89
CA TYR A 33 -4.59 -15.16 -3.17
C TYR A 33 -3.07 -14.97 -3.05
N LEU A 34 -2.58 -14.82 -1.83
CA LEU A 34 -1.19 -14.98 -1.41
C LEU A 34 -1.13 -16.08 -0.34
N GLU A 35 0.06 -16.59 -0.08
CA GLU A 35 0.26 -17.52 1.02
C GLU A 35 -0.32 -16.94 2.33
N ARG A 36 -1.24 -17.68 2.97
CA ARG A 36 -2.00 -17.20 4.14
C ARG A 36 -1.13 -16.86 5.34
N SER A 37 0.02 -17.53 5.46
CA SER A 37 1.02 -17.20 6.48
C SER A 37 1.68 -15.84 6.25
N GLY A 38 1.58 -15.27 5.04
CA GLY A 38 2.27 -14.05 4.64
C GLY A 38 3.79 -14.21 4.54
N LYS A 39 4.28 -15.46 4.52
CA LYS A 39 5.71 -15.78 4.48
C LYS A 39 6.08 -16.35 3.12
N LYS A 40 7.35 -16.16 2.72
CA LYS A 40 7.91 -16.64 1.44
C LYS A 40 7.07 -16.25 0.22
N ILE A 41 6.68 -14.99 0.16
CA ILE A 41 5.96 -14.43 -0.99
C ILE A 41 6.96 -14.16 -2.11
N TYR A 42 6.73 -14.72 -3.28
CA TYR A 42 7.56 -14.49 -4.47
C TYR A 42 7.02 -13.33 -5.30
N LYS A 43 7.92 -12.72 -6.08
CA LYS A 43 7.61 -11.55 -6.91
C LYS A 43 6.45 -11.80 -7.90
N SER A 44 6.42 -12.97 -8.51
CA SER A 44 5.34 -13.41 -9.40
C SER A 44 3.99 -13.47 -8.71
N ASP A 45 3.97 -14.02 -7.48
CA ASP A 45 2.74 -14.24 -6.73
C ASP A 45 2.16 -12.91 -6.25
N LEU A 46 3.03 -12.01 -5.74
CA LEU A 46 2.61 -10.66 -5.35
C LEU A 46 2.00 -9.91 -6.55
N ASN A 47 2.66 -9.91 -7.72
CA ASN A 47 2.11 -9.28 -8.92
C ASN A 47 0.80 -9.95 -9.39
N ALA A 48 0.73 -11.27 -9.38
CA ALA A 48 -0.47 -12.00 -9.78
C ALA A 48 -1.65 -11.70 -8.85
N SER A 49 -1.41 -11.60 -7.55
CA SER A 49 -2.45 -11.32 -6.55
C SER A 49 -3.10 -9.94 -6.75
N MET A 50 -2.36 -8.93 -7.24
CA MET A 50 -2.90 -7.58 -7.49
C MET A 50 -4.03 -7.55 -8.52
N ARG A 51 -4.11 -8.55 -9.41
CA ARG A 51 -5.22 -8.68 -10.37
C ARG A 51 -6.56 -8.94 -9.68
N HIS A 52 -6.53 -9.56 -8.49
CA HIS A 52 -7.75 -9.87 -7.73
C HIS A 52 -8.42 -8.62 -7.13
N VAL A 53 -7.70 -7.49 -7.12
CA VAL A 53 -8.26 -6.18 -6.74
C VAL A 53 -8.49 -5.26 -7.96
N GLY A 54 -8.33 -5.76 -9.18
CA GLY A 54 -8.64 -5.01 -10.40
C GLY A 54 -7.49 -4.17 -10.95
N MET A 55 -6.26 -4.40 -10.51
CA MET A 55 -5.08 -3.74 -11.11
C MET A 55 -4.68 -4.45 -12.41
N SER A 56 -4.24 -3.68 -13.40
CA SER A 56 -3.62 -4.25 -14.61
C SER A 56 -2.30 -4.94 -14.27
N PRO A 57 -1.85 -5.95 -15.07
CA PRO A 57 -0.59 -6.62 -14.82
C PRO A 57 0.61 -5.67 -14.77
N LEU A 58 0.61 -4.63 -15.60
CA LEU A 58 1.68 -3.64 -15.64
C LEU A 58 1.66 -2.75 -14.38
N LEU A 59 0.49 -2.27 -13.95
CA LEU A 59 0.38 -1.49 -12.72
C LEU A 59 0.80 -2.34 -11.52
N GLY A 60 0.31 -3.59 -11.42
CA GLY A 60 0.73 -4.52 -10.36
C GLY A 60 2.24 -4.75 -10.33
N SER A 61 2.90 -4.83 -11.49
CA SER A 61 4.36 -5.02 -11.55
C SER A 61 5.14 -3.78 -11.06
N VAL A 62 4.62 -2.57 -11.26
CA VAL A 62 5.24 -1.34 -10.76
C VAL A 62 5.22 -1.28 -9.22
N PHE A 63 4.21 -1.88 -8.60
CA PHE A 63 4.15 -1.97 -7.13
C PHE A 63 4.88 -3.19 -6.58
N ALA A 64 4.77 -4.36 -7.25
CA ALA A 64 5.33 -5.60 -6.73
C ALA A 64 6.84 -5.71 -6.96
N PHE A 65 7.36 -5.37 -8.14
CA PHE A 65 8.75 -5.69 -8.50
C PHE A 65 9.79 -4.85 -7.77
N PRO A 66 9.58 -3.55 -7.55
CA PRO A 66 10.54 -2.74 -6.80
C PRO A 66 10.74 -3.20 -5.36
N THR A 67 9.74 -3.79 -4.71
CA THR A 67 9.88 -4.26 -3.33
C THR A 67 10.93 -5.38 -3.17
N TYR A 68 11.30 -6.07 -4.27
CA TYR A 68 12.36 -7.10 -4.29
C TYR A 68 13.77 -6.54 -4.55
N PHE A 69 13.93 -5.22 -4.66
CA PHE A 69 15.24 -4.61 -4.51
C PHE A 69 15.66 -4.64 -3.04
N GLU A 70 16.97 -4.61 -2.81
CA GLU A 70 17.52 -4.61 -1.46
C GLU A 70 17.08 -3.36 -0.70
N TYR A 71 16.64 -3.58 0.54
CA TYR A 71 16.25 -2.49 1.43
C TYR A 71 17.42 -1.55 1.69
N GLN A 72 17.19 -0.29 1.43
CA GLN A 72 18.16 0.77 1.60
C GLN A 72 17.78 1.64 2.80
N ASN A 73 18.27 1.28 4.00
CA ASN A 73 17.96 2.04 5.21
C ASN A 73 18.30 3.54 5.04
N PRO A 74 17.31 4.46 5.15
CA PRO A 74 17.54 5.89 4.99
C PRO A 74 18.55 6.46 5.99
N ALA A 75 18.58 5.97 7.22
CA ALA A 75 19.56 6.39 8.23
C ALA A 75 21.03 6.13 7.82
N LYS A 76 21.24 5.21 6.88
CA LYS A 76 22.57 4.88 6.32
C LYS A 76 22.83 5.52 4.96
N ALA A 77 22.00 6.47 4.53
CA ALA A 77 22.14 7.11 3.22
C ALA A 77 23.51 7.78 3.03
N HIS A 78 24.08 8.38 4.09
CA HIS A 78 25.39 9.02 4.08
C HIS A 78 26.56 8.05 3.83
N LEU A 79 26.36 6.74 4.02
CA LEU A 79 27.37 5.70 3.77
C LEU A 79 27.37 5.20 2.32
N ARG A 80 26.40 5.61 1.51
CA ARG A 80 26.25 5.13 0.13
C ARG A 80 27.21 5.87 -0.80
N LYS A 81 27.81 5.12 -1.71
CA LYS A 81 28.59 5.73 -2.78
C LYS A 81 27.65 6.46 -3.74
N PRO A 82 27.95 7.71 -4.11
CA PRO A 82 27.16 8.43 -5.10
C PRO A 82 27.17 7.67 -6.43
N VAL A 83 25.99 7.45 -6.99
CA VAL A 83 25.81 6.83 -8.32
C VAL A 83 25.81 7.94 -9.34
N SER A 84 26.67 7.84 -10.36
CA SER A 84 26.70 8.84 -11.43
C SER A 84 25.40 8.84 -12.23
N LYS A 85 25.07 10.01 -12.83
CA LYS A 85 23.88 10.15 -13.68
C LYS A 85 23.82 9.10 -14.80
N TRP A 86 24.94 8.80 -15.41
CA TRP A 86 25.05 7.78 -16.45
C TRP A 86 24.82 6.35 -15.93
N GLN A 87 25.37 6.00 -14.78
CA GLN A 87 25.11 4.69 -14.15
C GLN A 87 23.62 4.51 -13.83
N ARG A 88 22.95 5.57 -13.37
CA ARG A 88 21.51 5.55 -13.11
C ARG A 88 20.70 5.34 -14.39
N ILE A 89 21.03 6.07 -15.49
CA ILE A 89 20.39 5.90 -16.81
C ILE A 89 20.58 4.48 -17.32
N TRP A 90 21.80 3.95 -17.30
CA TRP A 90 22.08 2.58 -17.71
C TRP A 90 21.38 1.53 -16.85
N GLY A 91 21.24 1.79 -15.54
CA GLY A 91 20.45 0.95 -14.65
C GLY A 91 18.99 0.86 -15.09
N ILE A 92 18.37 1.99 -15.40
CA ILE A 92 16.98 2.08 -15.88
C ILE A 92 16.80 1.39 -17.25
N ILE A 93 17.75 1.56 -18.16
CA ILE A 93 17.72 0.88 -19.48
C ILE A 93 17.75 -0.64 -19.31
N LYS A 94 18.59 -1.16 -18.42
CA LYS A 94 18.70 -2.61 -18.14
C LYS A 94 17.49 -3.14 -17.38
N ASN A 95 16.95 -2.37 -16.47
CA ASN A 95 15.80 -2.72 -15.66
C ASN A 95 14.97 -1.48 -15.36
N PRO A 96 13.87 -1.22 -16.09
CA PRO A 96 13.04 -0.04 -15.88
C PRO A 96 12.51 0.11 -14.45
N TYR A 97 12.34 -0.98 -13.72
CA TYR A 97 11.90 -0.94 -12.32
C TYR A 97 12.96 -0.37 -11.37
N SER A 98 14.23 -0.28 -11.76
CA SER A 98 15.28 0.35 -10.94
C SER A 98 15.06 1.85 -10.75
N PHE A 99 14.16 2.47 -11.50
CA PHE A 99 13.69 3.83 -11.21
C PHE A 99 13.01 3.92 -9.83
N PHE A 100 12.44 2.83 -9.36
CA PHE A 100 11.73 2.69 -8.10
C PHE A 100 12.52 1.87 -7.06
N ASP A 101 13.85 1.78 -7.16
CA ASP A 101 14.70 0.98 -6.27
C ASP A 101 14.62 1.41 -4.79
N PHE A 102 14.23 2.66 -4.55
CA PHE A 102 13.97 3.19 -3.21
C PHE A 102 12.78 2.53 -2.48
N PHE A 103 11.90 1.82 -3.22
CA PHE A 103 10.86 0.98 -2.63
C PHE A 103 11.34 -0.41 -2.20
N GLY A 104 12.64 -0.70 -2.30
CA GLY A 104 13.20 -2.00 -1.93
C GLY A 104 12.95 -2.37 -0.47
N CYS A 105 12.45 -3.59 -0.26
CA CYS A 105 12.12 -4.14 1.06
C CYS A 105 12.78 -5.50 1.30
N TRP A 106 13.54 -6.02 0.32
CA TRP A 106 14.16 -7.32 0.40
C TRP A 106 15.47 -7.29 1.18
N TYR A 107 15.73 -8.37 1.95
CA TYR A 107 16.98 -8.56 2.69
C TYR A 107 17.80 -9.72 2.11
N PRO A 108 19.16 -9.62 2.04
CA PRO A 108 20.04 -10.60 1.38
C PRO A 108 19.90 -12.05 1.86
N HIS A 109 19.48 -12.27 3.10
CA HIS A 109 19.28 -13.62 3.66
C HIS A 109 17.95 -14.28 3.22
N GLN A 110 17.07 -13.56 2.50
CA GLN A 110 15.76 -14.06 2.08
C GLN A 110 15.84 -14.70 0.68
N LEU A 111 16.55 -15.81 0.61
CA LEU A 111 16.67 -16.66 -0.56
C LEU A 111 16.14 -18.06 -0.24
N ASP A 112 15.45 -18.68 -1.19
CA ASP A 112 15.09 -20.09 -1.08
C ASP A 112 16.28 -21.00 -1.44
N ALA A 113 16.10 -22.32 -1.36
CA ALA A 113 17.16 -23.29 -1.67
C ALA A 113 17.65 -23.23 -3.14
N MET A 114 16.87 -22.62 -4.03
CA MET A 114 17.23 -22.44 -5.46
C MET A 114 17.80 -21.04 -5.72
N GLY A 115 17.95 -20.20 -4.70
CA GLY A 115 18.44 -18.83 -4.84
C GLY A 115 17.38 -17.81 -5.26
N ASN A 116 16.09 -18.14 -5.26
CA ASN A 116 15.03 -17.19 -5.58
C ASN A 116 14.74 -16.28 -4.41
N LYS A 117 14.62 -14.98 -4.70
CA LYS A 117 14.23 -13.97 -3.71
C LYS A 117 12.78 -14.14 -3.29
N TYR A 118 12.54 -14.08 -1.98
CA TYR A 118 11.20 -13.98 -1.40
C TYR A 118 11.13 -12.83 -0.39
N LEU A 119 9.92 -12.39 -0.08
CA LEU A 119 9.60 -11.48 1.01
C LEU A 119 8.69 -12.18 2.01
N ASN A 120 8.74 -11.75 3.26
CA ASN A 120 7.62 -11.88 4.16
C ASN A 120 6.84 -10.55 4.14
N LEU A 121 5.53 -10.57 4.41
CA LEU A 121 4.72 -9.36 4.30
C LEU A 121 5.14 -8.26 5.27
N ASP A 122 5.72 -8.60 6.42
CA ASP A 122 6.28 -7.63 7.37
C ASP A 122 7.50 -6.87 6.83
N ASN A 123 8.18 -7.37 5.80
CA ASN A 123 9.23 -6.61 5.13
C ASN A 123 8.70 -5.31 4.50
N LEU A 124 7.42 -5.26 4.12
CA LEU A 124 6.80 -4.06 3.57
C LEU A 124 6.63 -2.93 4.60
N ALA A 125 6.90 -3.19 5.88
CA ALA A 125 7.01 -2.19 6.94
C ALA A 125 8.41 -1.56 7.05
N ALA A 126 9.32 -1.86 6.13
CA ALA A 126 10.64 -1.23 6.09
C ALA A 126 10.48 0.28 5.89
N HIS A 127 10.72 1.05 6.97
CA HIS A 127 10.47 2.49 7.00
C HIS A 127 11.36 3.26 6.04
N GLY A 128 10.76 4.22 5.32
CA GLY A 128 11.44 5.01 4.31
C GLY A 128 11.67 4.26 2.98
N ALA A 129 11.03 3.11 2.80
CA ALA A 129 10.85 2.43 1.52
C ALA A 129 9.43 2.73 1.00
N ILE A 130 8.56 1.70 0.88
CA ILE A 130 7.15 1.90 0.50
C ILE A 130 6.30 2.35 1.70
N GLU A 131 6.70 1.99 2.92
CA GLU A 131 6.08 2.46 4.16
C GLU A 131 6.51 3.89 4.47
N HIS A 132 5.59 4.72 4.93
CA HIS A 132 5.79 6.12 5.25
C HIS A 132 4.86 6.58 6.38
N ASP A 133 5.25 7.66 7.06
CA ASP A 133 4.41 8.32 8.06
C ASP A 133 3.12 8.92 7.46
N ILE A 134 2.14 9.22 8.30
CA ILE A 134 0.81 9.73 7.92
C ILE A 134 0.01 8.72 7.07
N SER A 135 0.12 7.45 7.40
CA SER A 135 -0.72 6.39 6.81
C SER A 135 -2.18 6.53 7.27
N LEU A 136 -3.13 6.04 6.45
CA LEU A 136 -4.56 6.12 6.75
C LEU A 136 -4.96 5.37 8.03
N SER A 137 -4.37 4.23 8.28
CA SER A 137 -4.81 3.32 9.35
C SER A 137 -3.69 2.76 10.21
N ARG A 138 -2.48 3.33 10.10
CA ARG A 138 -1.32 2.91 10.89
C ARG A 138 -0.72 4.11 11.62
N ARG A 139 -0.11 3.87 12.78
CA ARG A 139 0.68 4.89 13.49
C ARG A 139 1.99 5.13 12.75
N ASP A 140 2.51 6.33 12.88
CA ASP A 140 3.83 6.68 12.38
C ASP A 140 4.90 5.89 13.14
N VAL A 141 6.02 5.57 12.49
CA VAL A 141 7.06 4.69 13.04
C VAL A 141 7.64 5.22 14.36
N ALA A 142 7.80 6.53 14.51
CA ALA A 142 8.26 7.14 15.75
C ALA A 142 7.26 7.02 16.92
N GLN A 143 5.98 6.76 16.63
CA GLN A 143 4.93 6.59 17.63
C GLN A 143 4.67 5.12 17.97
N LYS A 144 4.94 4.22 17.04
CA LYS A 144 4.72 2.77 17.22
C LYS A 144 5.63 1.97 16.31
N GLU A 145 6.65 1.37 16.88
CA GLU A 145 7.49 0.41 16.18
C GLU A 145 6.67 -0.80 15.69
N GLY A 146 6.99 -1.32 14.49
CA GLY A 146 6.31 -2.47 13.91
C GLY A 146 4.83 -2.24 13.64
N ASN A 147 4.46 -1.10 13.07
CA ASN A 147 3.10 -0.62 12.83
C ASN A 147 2.28 -1.42 11.79
N ASN A 148 2.36 -2.75 11.80
CA ASN A 148 1.69 -3.62 10.82
C ASN A 148 0.20 -3.86 11.11
N ALA A 149 -0.26 -3.59 12.33
CA ALA A 149 -1.64 -3.80 12.73
C ALA A 149 -2.51 -2.56 12.51
N PRO A 150 -3.78 -2.72 12.07
CA PRO A 150 -4.74 -1.62 11.98
C PRO A 150 -4.91 -0.91 13.33
N GLN A 151 -5.01 0.42 13.30
CA GLN A 151 -5.34 1.22 14.47
C GLN A 151 -6.81 1.62 14.37
N GLN A 152 -7.66 1.04 15.24
CA GLN A 152 -9.11 1.21 15.15
C GLN A 152 -9.54 2.67 15.31
N ASP A 153 -8.90 3.39 16.24
CA ASP A 153 -9.15 4.79 16.46
C ASP A 153 -8.86 5.68 15.24
N LEU A 154 -7.80 5.38 14.48
CA LEU A 154 -7.50 6.09 13.23
C LEU A 154 -8.51 5.77 12.12
N ILE A 155 -9.00 4.53 12.10
CA ILE A 155 -10.01 4.11 11.12
C ILE A 155 -11.34 4.80 11.43
N GLU A 156 -11.78 4.80 12.67
CA GLU A 156 -13.01 5.49 13.05
C GLU A 156 -12.89 7.01 12.82
N GLU A 157 -11.78 7.63 13.20
CA GLU A 157 -11.52 9.04 12.90
C GLU A 157 -11.62 9.33 11.39
N MET A 158 -11.03 8.48 10.53
CA MET A 158 -11.13 8.64 9.09
C MET A 158 -12.58 8.60 8.61
N LEU A 159 -13.40 7.72 9.19
CA LEU A 159 -14.79 7.55 8.82
C LEU A 159 -15.70 8.70 9.32
N GLU A 160 -15.29 9.44 10.35
CA GLU A 160 -16.01 10.64 10.82
C GLU A 160 -15.99 11.79 9.80
N TYR A 161 -15.08 11.76 8.82
CA TYR A 161 -15.03 12.76 7.75
C TYR A 161 -16.10 12.57 6.68
N THR A 162 -16.85 11.46 6.68
CA THR A 162 -17.93 11.24 5.72
C THR A 162 -19.13 12.13 6.01
N HIS A 163 -19.72 12.74 4.96
CA HIS A 163 -20.86 13.63 5.12
C HIS A 163 -22.16 12.89 5.41
N ASP A 164 -22.36 11.72 4.83
CA ASP A 164 -23.61 10.95 4.89
C ASP A 164 -23.47 9.61 5.62
N GLY A 165 -22.28 9.26 6.08
CA GLY A 165 -21.98 7.99 6.71
C GLY A 165 -22.07 6.76 5.78
N VAL A 166 -22.34 6.97 4.50
CA VAL A 166 -22.51 5.90 3.50
C VAL A 166 -21.37 5.91 2.48
N TRP A 167 -21.00 7.10 2.02
CA TRP A 167 -19.98 7.29 1.01
C TRP A 167 -18.84 8.15 1.52
N MET A 168 -17.63 7.74 1.22
CA MET A 168 -16.42 8.53 1.42
C MET A 168 -15.93 9.02 0.07
N THR A 169 -15.76 10.32 -0.08
CA THR A 169 -15.30 10.98 -1.30
C THR A 169 -13.78 11.25 -1.26
N THR A 170 -13.22 11.70 -2.37
CA THR A 170 -11.83 12.17 -2.40
C THR A 170 -11.61 13.40 -1.54
N GLU A 171 -12.63 14.27 -1.42
CA GLU A 171 -12.63 15.47 -0.58
C GLU A 171 -12.57 15.11 0.91
N ASP A 172 -13.36 14.12 1.35
CA ASP A 172 -13.36 13.63 2.74
C ASP A 172 -11.97 13.08 3.11
N LEU A 173 -11.38 12.27 2.25
CA LEU A 173 -10.03 11.73 2.44
C LEU A 173 -8.96 12.81 2.44
N ALA A 174 -9.06 13.81 1.56
CA ALA A 174 -8.15 14.93 1.54
C ALA A 174 -8.23 15.75 2.83
N ALA A 175 -9.45 15.97 3.34
CA ALA A 175 -9.67 16.67 4.64
C ALA A 175 -9.05 15.88 5.80
N PHE A 176 -9.28 14.57 5.86
CA PHE A 176 -8.67 13.70 6.87
C PHE A 176 -7.13 13.73 6.83
N ILE A 177 -6.52 13.62 5.64
CA ILE A 177 -5.06 13.67 5.51
C ILE A 177 -4.51 15.02 5.93
N LYS A 178 -5.15 16.14 5.55
CA LYS A 178 -4.75 17.49 6.01
C LYS A 178 -4.76 17.58 7.53
N ALA A 179 -5.80 17.09 8.17
CA ALA A 179 -5.90 17.10 9.63
C ALA A 179 -4.81 16.23 10.27
N ARG A 180 -4.55 15.04 9.71
CA ARG A 180 -3.45 14.18 10.16
C ARG A 180 -2.08 14.84 10.03
N ILE A 181 -1.78 15.47 8.89
CA ILE A 181 -0.54 16.21 8.68
C ILE A 181 -0.39 17.32 9.74
N ALA A 182 -1.40 18.14 9.92
CA ALA A 182 -1.38 19.25 10.89
C ALA A 182 -1.14 18.76 12.34
N ARG A 183 -1.78 17.66 12.72
CA ARG A 183 -1.60 17.03 14.03
C ARG A 183 -0.20 16.45 14.19
N GLN A 184 0.28 15.68 13.21
CA GLN A 184 1.57 15.01 13.30
C GLN A 184 2.75 16.00 13.28
N LEU A 185 2.65 17.09 12.53
CA LEU A 185 3.63 18.17 12.60
C LEU A 185 3.77 18.78 14.00
N LYS A 186 2.71 18.75 14.81
CA LYS A 186 2.72 19.24 16.19
C LYS A 186 3.17 18.18 17.19
N ASP A 187 2.67 16.94 17.05
CA ASP A 187 2.70 15.93 18.10
C ASP A 187 3.77 14.85 17.87
N ASN A 188 4.40 14.82 16.70
CA ASN A 188 5.40 13.81 16.33
C ASN A 188 6.74 14.47 15.92
N PRO A 189 7.66 14.71 16.86
CA PRO A 189 8.95 15.31 16.54
C PRO A 189 9.86 14.41 15.67
N GLY A 190 9.53 13.12 15.55
CA GLY A 190 10.20 12.17 14.67
C GLY A 190 9.58 12.04 13.29
N LEU A 191 8.59 12.88 12.94
CA LEU A 191 7.88 12.82 11.66
C LEU A 191 8.83 12.96 10.46
N VAL A 192 8.72 12.01 9.53
CA VAL A 192 9.38 12.07 8.22
C VAL A 192 8.31 12.14 7.14
N TYR A 193 7.92 13.35 6.77
CA TYR A 193 6.90 13.58 5.75
C TYR A 193 7.26 14.77 4.85
N GLY A 194 7.53 14.49 3.60
CA GLY A 194 7.89 15.45 2.56
C GLY A 194 7.15 15.15 1.25
N PRO A 195 7.56 15.80 0.14
CA PRO A 195 6.90 15.65 -1.16
C PRO A 195 6.78 14.20 -1.64
N ASP A 196 7.83 13.38 -1.42
CA ASP A 196 7.85 11.98 -1.86
C ASP A 196 6.82 11.13 -1.07
N GLN A 197 6.80 11.25 0.28
CA GLN A 197 5.84 10.57 1.13
C GLN A 197 4.41 11.02 0.82
N HIS A 198 4.22 12.29 0.53
CA HIS A 198 2.93 12.83 0.12
C HIS A 198 2.43 12.22 -1.20
N GLN A 199 3.29 12.07 -2.20
CA GLN A 199 2.95 11.40 -3.45
C GLN A 199 2.59 9.93 -3.25
N ILE A 200 3.32 9.20 -2.39
CA ILE A 200 3.02 7.80 -2.05
C ILE A 200 1.65 7.73 -1.37
N ASN A 201 1.38 8.60 -0.41
CA ASN A 201 0.09 8.67 0.28
C ASN A 201 -1.07 8.93 -0.70
N CYS A 202 -0.95 9.93 -1.57
CA CYS A 202 -1.93 10.17 -2.65
C CYS A 202 -2.04 8.98 -3.61
N GLY A 203 -0.96 8.24 -3.84
CA GLY A 203 -0.96 7.00 -4.60
C GLY A 203 -1.80 5.90 -3.95
N GLN A 204 -1.72 5.75 -2.63
CA GLN A 204 -2.57 4.81 -1.88
C GLN A 204 -4.05 5.17 -2.00
N LEU A 205 -4.40 6.46 -1.90
CA LEU A 205 -5.78 6.93 -2.13
C LEU A 205 -6.25 6.65 -3.54
N ALA A 206 -5.41 6.92 -4.55
CA ALA A 206 -5.71 6.65 -5.95
C ALA A 206 -6.00 5.16 -6.18
N LEU A 207 -5.20 4.26 -5.58
CA LEU A 207 -5.42 2.82 -5.66
C LEU A 207 -6.73 2.41 -4.96
N MET A 208 -7.00 2.93 -3.77
CA MET A 208 -8.21 2.64 -3.04
C MET A 208 -9.45 3.04 -3.85
N MET A 209 -9.49 4.28 -4.34
CA MET A 209 -10.59 4.78 -5.15
C MET A 209 -10.70 4.07 -6.50
N GLY A 210 -9.56 3.77 -7.16
CA GLY A 210 -9.56 3.10 -8.46
C GLY A 210 -9.94 1.62 -8.41
N CYS A 211 -9.59 0.90 -7.33
CA CYS A 211 -9.87 -0.53 -7.20
C CYS A 211 -11.20 -0.82 -6.52
N PHE A 212 -11.63 -0.01 -5.57
CA PHE A 212 -12.79 -0.27 -4.71
C PHE A 212 -13.88 0.79 -4.81
N GLY A 213 -13.56 1.96 -5.36
CA GLY A 213 -14.53 3.04 -5.54
C GLY A 213 -15.36 2.90 -6.80
N GLU A 214 -16.36 3.76 -6.89
CA GLU A 214 -17.19 3.95 -8.07
C GLU A 214 -17.21 5.44 -8.50
N LYS A 215 -17.70 5.68 -9.71
CA LYS A 215 -17.84 7.05 -10.24
C LYS A 215 -19.02 7.74 -9.55
N GLY A 216 -18.76 8.87 -8.88
CA GLY A 216 -19.77 9.80 -8.38
C GLY A 216 -19.91 11.02 -9.29
N GLU A 217 -20.85 11.91 -9.00
CA GLU A 217 -21.08 13.15 -9.75
C GLU A 217 -19.87 14.10 -9.67
N ASN A 218 -19.29 14.22 -8.47
CA ASN A 218 -18.19 15.13 -8.17
C ASN A 218 -16.83 14.43 -8.12
N GLY A 219 -16.73 13.19 -8.57
CA GLY A 219 -15.50 12.41 -8.54
C GLY A 219 -15.68 11.01 -7.97
N PRO A 220 -14.59 10.25 -7.84
CA PRO A 220 -14.66 8.91 -7.25
C PRO A 220 -15.13 8.95 -5.79
N LYS A 221 -15.93 7.95 -5.41
CA LYS A 221 -16.39 7.72 -4.03
C LYS A 221 -16.31 6.23 -3.70
N ILE A 222 -16.12 5.89 -2.44
CA ILE A 222 -16.08 4.52 -1.95
C ILE A 222 -17.08 4.34 -0.82
N LYS A 223 -17.75 3.18 -0.74
CA LYS A 223 -18.67 2.89 0.35
C LYS A 223 -17.90 2.75 1.67
N VAL A 224 -18.46 3.34 2.73
CA VAL A 224 -17.92 3.22 4.09
C VAL A 224 -17.78 1.75 4.51
N GLU A 225 -18.76 0.90 4.16
CA GLU A 225 -18.69 -0.54 4.46
C GLU A 225 -17.51 -1.24 3.76
N TYR A 226 -17.08 -0.77 2.57
CA TYR A 226 -15.88 -1.29 1.89
C TYR A 226 -14.60 -0.84 2.61
N VAL A 227 -14.57 0.42 3.06
CA VAL A 227 -13.46 0.94 3.85
C VAL A 227 -13.30 0.13 5.14
N ARG A 228 -14.39 -0.14 5.88
CA ARG A 228 -14.36 -0.99 7.08
C ARG A 228 -13.85 -2.40 6.76
N ALA A 229 -14.38 -3.05 5.73
CA ALA A 229 -13.93 -4.38 5.33
C ALA A 229 -12.42 -4.44 5.05
N ILE A 230 -11.89 -3.43 4.36
CA ILE A 230 -10.48 -3.39 3.94
C ILE A 230 -9.57 -3.00 5.12
N PHE A 231 -9.86 -1.91 5.82
CA PHE A 231 -8.95 -1.33 6.80
C PHE A 231 -9.11 -1.90 8.20
N GLN A 232 -10.32 -2.28 8.59
CA GLN A 232 -10.63 -2.83 9.91
C GLN A 232 -10.47 -4.36 9.94
N ASP A 233 -11.07 -5.05 8.96
CA ASP A 233 -11.13 -6.51 8.92
C ASP A 233 -10.01 -7.15 8.08
N GLU A 234 -9.29 -6.36 7.29
CA GLU A 234 -8.29 -6.81 6.31
C GLU A 234 -8.86 -7.92 5.41
N ARG A 235 -10.04 -7.65 4.82
CA ARG A 235 -10.72 -8.52 3.87
C ARG A 235 -11.22 -7.75 2.64
N LEU A 236 -11.40 -8.47 1.55
CA LEU A 236 -12.06 -7.89 0.37
C LEU A 236 -13.57 -7.73 0.64
N PRO A 237 -14.18 -6.62 0.22
CA PRO A 237 -15.57 -6.30 0.56
C PRO A 237 -16.58 -7.05 -0.32
N THR A 238 -16.34 -8.33 -0.58
CA THR A 238 -17.20 -9.18 -1.42
C THR A 238 -18.56 -9.48 -0.79
N LYS A 239 -18.64 -9.49 0.54
CA LYS A 239 -19.90 -9.64 1.28
C LYS A 239 -20.80 -8.42 1.15
N GLU A 240 -20.20 -7.24 0.97
CA GLU A 240 -20.87 -5.96 0.78
C GLU A 240 -21.22 -5.70 -0.69
N GLY A 241 -21.01 -6.69 -1.56
CA GLY A 241 -21.36 -6.61 -2.98
C GLY A 241 -20.26 -6.04 -3.89
N TRP A 242 -19.05 -5.79 -3.37
CA TRP A 242 -17.96 -5.39 -4.22
C TRP A 242 -17.54 -6.51 -5.17
N THR A 243 -17.30 -6.13 -6.43
CA THR A 243 -16.69 -6.98 -7.44
C THR A 243 -15.52 -6.27 -8.08
N ARG A 244 -14.48 -7.03 -8.40
CA ARG A 244 -13.32 -6.43 -9.08
C ARG A 244 -13.68 -5.96 -10.47
N ARG A 245 -12.95 -4.99 -10.97
CA ARG A 245 -13.00 -4.55 -12.37
C ARG A 245 -12.40 -5.64 -13.27
N TYR A 246 -13.19 -6.20 -14.17
CA TYR A 246 -12.72 -7.28 -15.07
C TYR A 246 -12.22 -6.75 -16.41
N TRP A 247 -13.03 -5.92 -17.06
CA TRP A 247 -12.80 -5.46 -18.43
C TRP A 247 -11.95 -4.19 -18.48
N TRP A 248 -12.04 -3.36 -17.47
CA TRP A 248 -11.37 -2.06 -17.34
C TRP A 248 -10.53 -2.05 -16.07
N THR A 249 -9.49 -2.88 -16.08
CA THR A 249 -8.54 -2.88 -14.95
C THR A 249 -7.84 -1.54 -14.82
N MET A 250 -7.55 -1.10 -13.59
CA MET A 250 -6.82 0.12 -13.34
C MET A 250 -5.42 0.05 -13.96
N GLY A 251 -5.13 0.95 -14.89
CA GLY A 251 -3.85 1.03 -15.58
C GLY A 251 -2.97 2.18 -15.08
N LEU A 252 -1.74 2.26 -15.61
CA LEU A 252 -0.77 3.30 -15.22
C LEU A 252 -1.29 4.72 -15.48
N SER A 253 -1.91 4.98 -16.64
CA SER A 253 -2.41 6.30 -17.00
C SER A 253 -3.49 6.77 -16.02
N GLU A 254 -4.46 5.89 -15.69
CA GLU A 254 -5.51 6.18 -14.72
C GLU A 254 -4.90 6.43 -13.33
N PHE A 255 -3.95 5.59 -12.92
CA PHE A 255 -3.27 5.74 -11.64
C PHE A 255 -2.56 7.09 -11.51
N PHE A 256 -1.65 7.43 -12.44
CA PHE A 256 -0.87 8.66 -12.34
C PHE A 256 -1.73 9.92 -12.49
N SER A 257 -2.78 9.90 -13.31
CA SER A 257 -3.72 11.03 -13.40
C SER A 257 -4.49 11.24 -12.09
N SER A 258 -4.90 10.15 -11.45
CA SER A 258 -5.58 10.21 -10.14
C SER A 258 -4.64 10.70 -9.03
N VAL A 259 -3.39 10.24 -9.00
CA VAL A 259 -2.37 10.74 -8.06
C VAL A 259 -2.16 12.25 -8.22
N LYS A 260 -1.96 12.71 -9.47
CA LYS A 260 -1.77 14.14 -9.76
C LYS A 260 -2.95 14.99 -9.29
N LYS A 261 -4.18 14.51 -9.51
CA LYS A 261 -5.38 15.20 -9.04
C LYS A 261 -5.40 15.27 -7.50
N LEU A 262 -5.18 14.14 -6.82
CA LEU A 262 -5.18 14.07 -5.36
C LEU A 262 -4.11 14.94 -4.71
N VAL A 263 -2.89 14.98 -5.25
CA VAL A 263 -1.82 15.88 -4.77
C VAL A 263 -2.27 17.33 -4.82
N ASN A 264 -2.96 17.74 -5.90
CA ASN A 264 -3.51 19.10 -6.02
C ASN A 264 -4.67 19.36 -5.04
N ASP A 265 -5.59 18.39 -4.89
CA ASP A 265 -6.77 18.51 -4.01
C ASP A 265 -6.38 18.56 -2.53
N VAL A 266 -5.44 17.72 -2.10
CA VAL A 266 -4.87 17.79 -0.75
C VAL A 266 -4.08 19.09 -0.56
N GLY A 267 -3.34 19.54 -1.57
CA GLY A 267 -2.79 20.91 -1.63
C GLY A 267 -1.85 21.25 -0.47
N VAL A 268 -1.00 20.31 -0.01
CA VAL A 268 0.03 20.56 1.00
C VAL A 268 1.20 21.29 0.36
N LYS A 269 1.68 22.35 1.02
CA LYS A 269 2.92 23.05 0.66
C LYS A 269 4.04 22.58 1.57
N PHE A 270 5.16 22.18 0.98
CA PHE A 270 6.38 21.74 1.66
C PHE A 270 7.45 22.80 1.63
#